data_1e2db49f8b4602acb1f5022db2a7ea3a
#
_entry.id   1e2db49f8b4602acb1f5022db2a7ea3a
#
_cell.length_a   1.000
_cell.length_b   1.000
_cell.length_c   1.000
_cell.angle_alpha   90.00
_cell.angle_beta   90.00
_cell.angle_gamma   90.00
#
_symmetry.space_group_name_H-M   'P 1'
#
loop_
_entity.id
_entity.type
_entity.pdbx_description
1 polymer ?
#
loop_
_entity_poly.entity_id
_entity_poly.type
_entity_poly.pdbx_seq_one_letter_code
_entity_poly.pdbx_strand_id
1 'polypeptide(L)'
;MYIGAPEFGARQAAGNSLNDIAELVEYAHRFGVQVLVTLNTLLHEAEYPRACALAHELYKVGVDALIIQDLHLLDYDLPPIRLHASTQCDNRTPEQVLRLQELGFRRAVLARELSLDQIRDIHHTLHSTPYTLHRDEVAPIELEAFVHGALCVSYSGRCYLSEVLMDRSANRGCCAQPCRQRYDLLDKDGNEILDDNSQPIHQQYLLSLQDMDRSMHLAEMIEAGVTTFKIEGRLKDRDYVTNIVAHYRQLLDQLIDSNPTLAHASTPSVYQYDFTPNPAKTFHRGQTDYFLHGRTPNMANWQTPKSTGEKIGKVVATRHNAICVELNHGIILHNGDGICYGDKGFAINRIEGDWIYPNNQYPTPNSQYPLAKRPLSNSPQGVQYPKVGTTLYRNLDNEFLRSLRAERRLPVAIRFEAVAEGYRLTIGEQSAFFKAEHQIATNPERALQTIIQQLSKLGDTDFIAKDIQVFDHEVSCSDTFPYFIPTSQLNQWRREVIASYSPQGVQYPIAAHAVSNSTASYHLQRSDLQAKPIYSEASYPLMTCKYCILNELGHCRKINPMVNEPRYLRLQNGMILSLEFDCKHCEMRITKP
;
A
#
# COMPACT_ATOMS: atom_id res chain seq x y z
N MET A 1 4.67 -1.38 -9.20
CA MET A 1 4.94 -1.32 -7.74
C MET A 1 5.88 -0.17 -7.43
N TYR A 2 5.99 0.28 -6.15
CA TYR A 2 7.00 1.29 -5.78
C TYR A 2 7.85 0.82 -4.61
N ILE A 3 9.14 1.20 -4.63
CA ILE A 3 10.16 0.82 -3.64
C ILE A 3 11.05 2.02 -3.28
N GLY A 4 11.85 1.88 -2.23
CA GLY A 4 12.83 2.90 -1.83
C GLY A 4 14.13 2.78 -2.61
N ALA A 5 14.68 3.91 -3.03
CA ALA A 5 16.06 3.98 -3.46
C ALA A 5 17.03 3.66 -2.31
N PRO A 6 18.31 3.39 -2.60
CA PRO A 6 19.34 3.23 -1.56
C PRO A 6 19.46 4.45 -0.64
N GLU A 7 19.28 5.63 -1.21
CA GLU A 7 19.36 6.93 -0.55
C GLU A 7 18.15 7.81 -0.93
N PHE A 8 17.93 8.91 -0.21
CA PHE A 8 16.93 9.95 -0.53
C PHE A 8 15.46 9.48 -0.58
N GLY A 9 15.13 8.34 0.01
CA GLY A 9 13.75 7.87 0.14
C GLY A 9 13.10 8.36 1.43
N ALA A 10 11.80 8.73 1.41
CA ALA A 10 11.02 9.19 2.58
C ALA A 10 10.87 8.14 3.71
N ARG A 11 11.46 6.98 3.58
CA ARG A 11 11.59 5.94 4.60
C ARG A 11 12.99 5.33 4.50
N GLN A 12 13.94 5.95 5.18
CA GLN A 12 15.35 5.52 5.15
C GLN A 12 15.56 4.04 5.52
N ALA A 13 14.78 3.55 6.51
CA ALA A 13 14.83 2.15 6.94
C ALA A 13 14.29 1.13 5.91
N ALA A 14 13.76 1.57 4.77
CA ALA A 14 13.22 0.73 3.70
C ALA A 14 13.94 1.00 2.36
N GLY A 15 15.20 1.42 2.39
CA GLY A 15 16.06 1.51 1.19
C GLY A 15 16.47 0.12 0.72
N ASN A 16 16.64 -0.02 -0.60
CA ASN A 16 17.10 -1.24 -1.26
C ASN A 16 18.42 -0.93 -1.97
N SER A 17 19.32 -1.90 -2.08
CA SER A 17 20.54 -1.72 -2.87
C SER A 17 20.21 -1.60 -4.37
N LEU A 18 21.13 -1.04 -5.16
CA LEU A 18 20.94 -0.95 -6.62
C LEU A 18 20.84 -2.35 -7.26
N ASN A 19 21.54 -3.35 -6.71
CA ASN A 19 21.46 -4.74 -7.18
C ASN A 19 20.09 -5.36 -6.90
N ASP A 20 19.53 -5.17 -5.68
CA ASP A 20 18.18 -5.65 -5.34
C ASP A 20 17.12 -5.01 -6.25
N ILE A 21 17.31 -3.72 -6.60
CA ILE A 21 16.42 -3.00 -7.52
C ILE A 21 16.54 -3.59 -8.93
N ALA A 22 17.76 -3.87 -9.42
CA ALA A 22 17.98 -4.45 -10.74
C ALA A 22 17.35 -5.85 -10.87
N GLU A 23 17.55 -6.72 -9.88
CA GLU A 23 16.93 -8.05 -9.83
C GLU A 23 15.40 -7.96 -9.80
N LEU A 24 14.87 -7.02 -9.00
CA LEU A 24 13.43 -6.81 -8.90
C LEU A 24 12.84 -6.26 -10.21
N VAL A 25 13.53 -5.36 -10.91
CA VAL A 25 13.10 -4.83 -12.21
C VAL A 25 13.02 -5.95 -13.23
N GLU A 26 14.07 -6.76 -13.35
CA GLU A 26 14.08 -7.91 -14.24
C GLU A 26 12.94 -8.89 -13.94
N TYR A 27 12.73 -9.23 -12.66
CA TYR A 27 11.64 -10.10 -12.25
C TYR A 27 10.26 -9.50 -12.53
N ALA A 28 10.02 -8.24 -12.15
CA ALA A 28 8.75 -7.56 -12.29
C ALA A 28 8.34 -7.36 -13.77
N HIS A 29 9.31 -7.02 -14.61
CA HIS A 29 9.07 -6.80 -16.04
C HIS A 29 8.64 -8.08 -16.76
N ARG A 30 9.10 -9.27 -16.33
CA ARG A 30 8.59 -10.56 -16.86
C ARG A 30 7.06 -10.67 -16.75
N PHE A 31 6.49 -10.11 -15.69
CA PHE A 31 5.03 -10.11 -15.45
C PHE A 31 4.33 -8.82 -15.91
N GLY A 32 5.00 -7.95 -16.64
CA GLY A 32 4.47 -6.67 -17.07
C GLY A 32 4.20 -5.69 -15.91
N VAL A 33 4.95 -5.76 -14.82
CA VAL A 33 4.80 -4.89 -13.64
C VAL A 33 5.87 -3.82 -13.65
N GLN A 34 5.45 -2.56 -13.67
CA GLN A 34 6.36 -1.41 -13.57
C GLN A 34 6.95 -1.28 -12.18
N VAL A 35 8.23 -0.88 -12.10
CA VAL A 35 8.95 -0.60 -10.86
C VAL A 35 9.23 0.90 -10.77
N LEU A 36 8.65 1.55 -9.76
CA LEU A 36 8.79 2.97 -9.48
C LEU A 36 9.69 3.15 -8.27
N VAL A 37 10.69 4.01 -8.33
CA VAL A 37 11.65 4.20 -7.24
C VAL A 37 11.49 5.58 -6.62
N THR A 38 11.49 5.65 -5.28
CA THR A 38 11.30 6.91 -4.55
C THR A 38 12.63 7.59 -4.26
N LEU A 39 12.82 8.80 -4.79
CA LEU A 39 13.81 9.80 -4.37
C LEU A 39 13.05 11.01 -3.81
N ASN A 40 12.29 10.81 -2.73
CA ASN A 40 11.26 11.76 -2.32
C ASN A 40 11.52 12.34 -0.92
N THR A 41 12.73 12.82 -0.71
CA THR A 41 13.14 13.66 0.41
C THR A 41 13.55 15.05 -0.07
N LEU A 42 13.53 16.04 0.81
CA LEU A 42 14.20 17.31 0.57
C LEU A 42 15.72 17.09 0.59
N LEU A 43 16.44 17.74 -0.31
CA LEU A 43 17.87 17.61 -0.49
C LEU A 43 18.61 18.85 0.06
N HIS A 44 19.82 18.63 0.58
CA HIS A 44 20.77 19.72 0.81
C HIS A 44 21.52 20.03 -0.47
N GLU A 45 22.07 21.25 -0.58
CA GLU A 45 22.80 21.71 -1.77
C GLU A 45 23.88 20.72 -2.23
N ALA A 46 24.62 20.17 -1.29
CA ALA A 46 25.70 19.20 -1.58
C ALA A 46 25.21 17.81 -2.04
N GLU A 47 23.93 17.51 -1.90
CA GLU A 47 23.36 16.18 -2.21
C GLU A 47 22.83 16.06 -3.67
N TYR A 48 22.52 17.18 -4.33
CA TYR A 48 21.97 17.15 -5.70
C TYR A 48 22.85 16.39 -6.70
N PRO A 49 24.20 16.57 -6.74
CA PRO A 49 25.02 15.79 -7.68
C PRO A 49 24.92 14.28 -7.44
N ARG A 50 24.85 13.84 -6.17
CA ARG A 50 24.70 12.41 -5.84
C ARG A 50 23.31 11.89 -6.17
N ALA A 51 22.27 12.68 -5.91
CA ALA A 51 20.88 12.31 -6.25
C ALA A 51 20.70 12.18 -7.78
N CYS A 52 21.31 13.08 -8.55
CA CYS A 52 21.31 13.02 -10.01
C CYS A 52 22.08 11.79 -10.52
N ALA A 53 23.28 11.51 -10.00
CA ALA A 53 24.03 10.30 -10.34
C ALA A 53 23.22 9.02 -10.04
N LEU A 54 22.56 8.96 -8.89
CA LEU A 54 21.68 7.84 -8.53
C LEU A 54 20.49 7.70 -9.49
N ALA A 55 19.90 8.81 -9.96
CA ALA A 55 18.84 8.78 -10.96
C ALA A 55 19.33 8.12 -12.28
N HIS A 56 20.54 8.44 -12.71
CA HIS A 56 21.16 7.78 -13.88
C HIS A 56 21.45 6.30 -13.64
N GLU A 57 21.92 5.92 -12.45
CA GLU A 57 22.13 4.51 -12.07
C GLU A 57 20.81 3.72 -12.13
N LEU A 58 19.72 4.27 -11.56
CA LEU A 58 18.38 3.69 -11.58
C LEU A 58 17.81 3.56 -13.00
N TYR A 59 18.02 4.56 -13.85
CA TYR A 59 17.62 4.49 -15.25
C TYR A 59 18.32 3.37 -16.00
N LYS A 60 19.64 3.21 -15.78
CA LYS A 60 20.44 2.15 -16.42
C LYS A 60 19.98 0.73 -16.06
N VAL A 61 19.49 0.52 -14.85
CA VAL A 61 18.95 -0.79 -14.42
C VAL A 61 17.48 -1.00 -14.81
N GLY A 62 16.87 -0.06 -15.56
CA GLY A 62 15.55 -0.23 -16.16
C GLY A 62 14.38 0.18 -15.27
N VAL A 63 14.58 1.01 -14.26
CA VAL A 63 13.48 1.59 -13.45
C VAL A 63 12.55 2.40 -14.35
N ASP A 64 11.23 2.22 -14.21
CA ASP A 64 10.22 2.81 -15.09
C ASP A 64 9.90 4.28 -14.78
N ALA A 65 10.00 4.70 -13.51
CA ALA A 65 9.80 6.09 -13.11
C ALA A 65 10.42 6.39 -11.74
N LEU A 66 10.75 7.66 -11.53
CA LEU A 66 11.17 8.20 -10.24
C LEU A 66 10.02 8.95 -9.58
N ILE A 67 9.79 8.71 -8.29
CA ILE A 67 8.87 9.49 -7.47
C ILE A 67 9.70 10.50 -6.68
N ILE A 68 9.61 11.79 -7.02
CA ILE A 68 10.42 12.85 -6.42
C ILE A 68 9.59 13.83 -5.59
N GLN A 69 10.23 14.47 -4.61
CA GLN A 69 9.66 15.53 -3.80
C GLN A 69 10.33 16.88 -4.09
N ASP A 70 11.64 16.90 -4.14
CA ASP A 70 12.42 18.12 -4.30
C ASP A 70 12.46 18.54 -5.78
N LEU A 71 11.70 19.59 -6.11
CA LEU A 71 11.57 20.06 -7.48
C LEU A 71 12.85 20.73 -8.01
N HIS A 72 13.78 21.17 -7.14
CA HIS A 72 15.07 21.69 -7.58
C HIS A 72 15.95 20.61 -8.24
N LEU A 73 15.62 19.34 -8.07
CA LEU A 73 16.30 18.27 -8.80
C LEU A 73 16.12 18.41 -10.33
N LEU A 74 15.05 19.09 -10.78
CA LEU A 74 14.81 19.38 -12.20
C LEU A 74 15.81 20.38 -12.82
N ASP A 75 16.53 21.14 -11.99
CA ASP A 75 17.58 22.06 -12.44
C ASP A 75 18.89 21.33 -12.82
N TYR A 76 18.94 20.02 -12.60
CA TYR A 76 20.12 19.18 -12.86
C TYR A 76 19.88 18.25 -14.06
N ASP A 77 20.96 17.70 -14.61
CA ASP A 77 20.91 16.75 -15.72
C ASP A 77 20.35 15.39 -15.27
N LEU A 78 19.05 15.20 -15.43
CA LEU A 78 18.37 13.94 -15.16
C LEU A 78 18.31 13.05 -16.40
N PRO A 79 18.34 11.71 -16.25
CA PRO A 79 18.12 10.81 -17.37
C PRO A 79 16.70 10.96 -17.93
N PRO A 80 16.43 10.51 -19.17
CA PRO A 80 15.11 10.56 -19.79
C PRO A 80 14.16 9.51 -19.17
N ILE A 81 13.90 9.63 -17.88
CA ILE A 81 13.02 8.78 -17.08
C ILE A 81 11.73 9.51 -16.74
N ARG A 82 10.62 8.79 -16.63
CA ARG A 82 9.33 9.37 -16.19
C ARG A 82 9.44 9.90 -14.77
N LEU A 83 8.87 11.08 -14.53
CA LEU A 83 8.82 11.68 -13.20
C LEU A 83 7.39 11.67 -12.68
N HIS A 84 7.23 11.20 -11.44
CA HIS A 84 6.00 11.23 -10.68
C HIS A 84 6.17 12.15 -9.48
N ALA A 85 5.24 13.09 -9.29
CA ALA A 85 5.27 13.99 -8.14
C ALA A 85 4.82 13.23 -6.87
N SER A 86 5.69 13.19 -5.86
CA SER A 86 5.36 12.60 -4.57
C SER A 86 4.18 13.33 -3.91
N THR A 87 3.41 12.63 -3.07
CA THR A 87 2.44 13.28 -2.16
C THR A 87 3.12 14.31 -1.23
N GLN A 88 4.43 14.19 -1.01
CA GLN A 88 5.24 15.14 -0.26
C GLN A 88 5.37 16.52 -0.93
N CYS A 89 4.99 16.66 -2.21
CA CYS A 89 4.87 17.94 -2.90
C CYS A 89 3.61 18.75 -2.53
N ASP A 90 2.77 18.22 -1.61
CA ASP A 90 1.54 18.87 -1.14
C ASP A 90 0.47 19.05 -2.25
N ASN A 91 0.24 18.03 -3.06
CA ASN A 91 -0.62 18.04 -4.24
C ASN A 91 -2.11 18.11 -3.85
N ARG A 92 -2.62 19.31 -3.49
CA ARG A 92 -3.96 19.52 -2.94
C ARG A 92 -4.88 20.40 -3.80
N THR A 93 -4.34 21.20 -4.68
CA THR A 93 -5.13 22.15 -5.47
C THR A 93 -4.96 21.93 -6.97
N PRO A 94 -5.96 22.33 -7.79
CA PRO A 94 -5.86 22.27 -9.24
C PRO A 94 -4.61 22.97 -9.79
N GLU A 95 -4.29 24.17 -9.26
CA GLU A 95 -3.15 24.97 -9.72
C GLU A 95 -1.81 24.28 -9.45
N GLN A 96 -1.68 23.63 -8.28
CA GLN A 96 -0.48 22.87 -7.94
C GLN A 96 -0.27 21.68 -8.88
N VAL A 97 -1.33 20.93 -9.18
CA VAL A 97 -1.25 19.77 -10.08
C VAL A 97 -1.04 20.20 -11.53
N LEU A 98 -1.68 21.28 -11.97
CA LEU A 98 -1.45 21.85 -13.30
C LEU A 98 0.01 22.28 -13.48
N ARG A 99 0.58 22.96 -12.47
CA ARG A 99 2.01 23.32 -12.49
C ARG A 99 2.93 22.11 -12.60
N LEU A 100 2.63 20.98 -11.93
CA LEU A 100 3.42 19.76 -12.09
C LEU A 100 3.33 19.21 -13.52
N GLN A 101 2.16 19.29 -14.15
CA GLN A 101 1.99 18.93 -15.56
C GLN A 101 2.87 19.81 -16.47
N GLU A 102 2.90 21.12 -16.23
CA GLU A 102 3.75 22.06 -16.96
C GLU A 102 5.25 21.77 -16.78
N LEU A 103 5.66 21.29 -15.61
CA LEU A 103 7.03 20.85 -15.31
C LEU A 103 7.37 19.48 -15.92
N GLY A 104 6.44 18.83 -16.64
CA GLY A 104 6.68 17.57 -17.34
C GLY A 104 6.45 16.30 -16.51
N PHE A 105 5.85 16.42 -15.32
CA PHE A 105 5.46 15.24 -14.56
C PHE A 105 4.35 14.45 -15.27
N ARG A 106 4.44 13.13 -15.20
CA ARG A 106 3.48 12.21 -15.82
C ARG A 106 2.39 11.75 -14.85
N ARG A 107 2.64 11.84 -13.55
CA ARG A 107 1.70 11.45 -12.51
C ARG A 107 1.87 12.30 -11.27
N ALA A 108 0.76 12.69 -10.65
CA ALA A 108 0.73 13.35 -9.35
C ALA A 108 0.09 12.43 -8.30
N VAL A 109 0.83 12.15 -7.22
CA VAL A 109 0.27 11.46 -6.05
C VAL A 109 -0.46 12.48 -5.20
N LEU A 110 -1.77 12.44 -5.22
CA LEU A 110 -2.64 13.39 -4.53
C LEU A 110 -2.47 13.31 -3.00
N ALA A 111 -2.75 14.42 -2.33
CA ALA A 111 -2.82 14.46 -0.88
C ALA A 111 -3.97 13.57 -0.36
N ARG A 112 -3.73 12.91 0.79
CA ARG A 112 -4.69 11.96 1.37
C ARG A 112 -5.97 12.62 1.86
N GLU A 113 -5.92 13.91 2.15
CA GLU A 113 -6.95 14.73 2.77
C GLU A 113 -8.01 15.23 1.79
N LEU A 114 -7.87 14.94 0.51
CA LEU A 114 -8.83 15.38 -0.52
C LEU A 114 -10.14 14.61 -0.42
N SER A 115 -11.23 15.36 -0.62
CA SER A 115 -12.56 14.78 -0.86
C SER A 115 -12.73 14.43 -2.35
N LEU A 116 -13.76 13.64 -2.66
CA LEU A 116 -14.12 13.31 -4.05
C LEU A 116 -14.36 14.58 -4.89
N ASP A 117 -15.04 15.58 -4.31
CA ASP A 117 -15.30 16.84 -5.02
C ASP A 117 -14.02 17.60 -5.35
N GLN A 118 -13.06 17.64 -4.42
CA GLN A 118 -11.75 18.25 -4.67
C GLN A 118 -10.95 17.48 -5.73
N ILE A 119 -11.05 16.15 -5.77
CA ILE A 119 -10.42 15.34 -6.82
C ILE A 119 -11.06 15.60 -8.18
N ARG A 120 -12.41 15.67 -8.25
CA ARG A 120 -13.15 16.04 -9.48
C ARG A 120 -12.76 17.42 -9.99
N ASP A 121 -12.60 18.39 -9.10
CA ASP A 121 -12.21 19.75 -9.45
C ASP A 121 -10.79 19.80 -10.05
N ILE A 122 -9.83 19.08 -9.46
CA ILE A 122 -8.49 18.89 -10.04
C ILE A 122 -8.58 18.26 -11.43
N HIS A 123 -9.30 17.13 -11.55
CA HIS A 123 -9.45 16.42 -12.82
C HIS A 123 -10.10 17.31 -13.90
N HIS A 124 -11.18 18.00 -13.56
CA HIS A 124 -11.87 18.91 -14.47
C HIS A 124 -10.93 20.03 -14.95
N THR A 125 -10.19 20.65 -14.04
CA THR A 125 -9.25 21.74 -14.38
C THR A 125 -8.18 21.26 -15.35
N LEU A 126 -7.61 20.08 -15.15
CA LEU A 126 -6.59 19.49 -16.03
C LEU A 126 -7.11 19.25 -17.46
N HIS A 127 -8.41 18.93 -17.62
CA HIS A 127 -9.01 18.62 -18.92
C HIS A 127 -9.65 19.86 -19.59
N SER A 128 -9.96 20.92 -18.82
CA SER A 128 -10.60 22.13 -19.33
C SER A 128 -9.61 23.23 -19.67
N THR A 129 -8.39 23.16 -19.14
CA THR A 129 -7.36 24.18 -19.40
C THR A 129 -6.68 23.87 -20.73
N PRO A 130 -6.75 24.78 -21.74
CA PRO A 130 -6.01 24.59 -22.98
C PRO A 130 -4.51 24.48 -22.68
N TYR A 131 -3.91 23.38 -23.06
CA TYR A 131 -2.49 23.15 -22.86
C TYR A 131 -1.71 24.03 -23.85
N THR A 132 -1.21 25.17 -23.39
CA THR A 132 -0.59 26.22 -24.21
C THR A 132 0.83 25.89 -24.71
N LEU A 133 1.41 24.78 -24.28
CA LEU A 133 2.69 24.30 -24.79
C LEU A 133 2.46 23.37 -25.98
N HIS A 134 2.74 23.84 -27.17
CA HIS A 134 2.76 23.21 -28.51
C HIS A 134 3.05 21.69 -28.57
N ARG A 135 2.24 20.86 -27.94
CA ARG A 135 2.34 19.40 -28.02
C ARG A 135 0.93 18.79 -28.00
N ASP A 136 0.31 18.76 -29.16
CA ASP A 136 -0.98 18.12 -29.40
C ASP A 136 -1.01 16.60 -29.11
N GLU A 137 0.06 16.04 -28.56
CA GLU A 137 0.27 14.60 -28.32
C GLU A 137 0.48 14.19 -26.85
N VAL A 138 0.47 15.11 -25.89
CA VAL A 138 0.76 14.78 -24.49
C VAL A 138 -0.53 14.65 -23.69
N ALA A 139 -0.83 13.41 -23.24
CA ALA A 139 -1.95 13.16 -22.34
C ALA A 139 -1.82 13.97 -21.02
N PRO A 140 -2.95 14.39 -20.41
CA PRO A 140 -2.94 15.03 -19.10
C PRO A 140 -2.21 14.20 -18.04
N ILE A 141 -1.70 14.88 -17.00
CA ILE A 141 -1.04 14.23 -15.88
C ILE A 141 -2.00 13.24 -15.19
N GLU A 142 -1.55 12.02 -14.94
CA GLU A 142 -2.34 10.99 -14.24
C GLU A 142 -2.50 11.33 -12.76
N LEU A 143 -3.68 11.03 -12.21
CA LEU A 143 -3.97 11.21 -10.79
C LEU A 143 -3.84 9.88 -10.03
N GLU A 144 -2.89 9.82 -9.09
CA GLU A 144 -2.71 8.69 -8.18
C GLU A 144 -3.23 9.05 -6.79
N ALA A 145 -4.10 8.24 -6.21
CA ALA A 145 -4.64 8.46 -4.88
C ALA A 145 -4.40 7.27 -3.96
N PHE A 146 -4.12 7.56 -2.66
CA PHE A 146 -4.06 6.51 -1.65
C PHE A 146 -5.44 5.92 -1.39
N VAL A 147 -5.49 4.59 -1.28
CA VAL A 147 -6.73 3.85 -0.99
C VAL A 147 -6.62 3.02 0.28
N HIS A 148 -5.40 2.67 0.74
CA HIS A 148 -5.23 1.81 1.91
C HIS A 148 -3.95 2.11 2.69
N GLY A 149 -4.03 1.92 4.01
CA GLY A 149 -2.88 1.86 4.91
C GLY A 149 -2.68 3.10 5.79
N ALA A 150 -1.49 3.21 6.37
CA ALA A 150 -1.21 4.19 7.40
C ALA A 150 -1.36 5.64 6.95
N LEU A 151 -2.09 6.43 7.75
CA LEU A 151 -2.26 7.86 7.57
C LEU A 151 -1.17 8.66 8.29
N CYS A 152 -0.78 9.78 7.69
CA CYS A 152 -0.07 10.86 8.34
C CYS A 152 -1.10 11.91 8.80
N VAL A 153 -1.01 12.38 10.05
CA VAL A 153 -1.95 13.40 10.56
C VAL A 153 -1.71 14.77 9.94
N SER A 154 -0.44 15.08 9.61
CA SER A 154 -0.06 16.33 8.92
C SER A 154 -0.36 16.26 7.44
N TYR A 155 -0.59 17.40 6.82
CA TYR A 155 -0.39 17.53 5.38
C TYR A 155 0.99 17.01 5.00
N SER A 156 1.05 16.21 3.93
CA SER A 156 2.29 15.60 3.47
C SER A 156 3.31 16.69 3.08
N GLY A 157 4.55 16.54 3.52
CA GLY A 157 5.61 17.54 3.32
C GLY A 157 5.57 18.75 4.29
N ARG A 158 4.54 18.88 5.12
CA ARG A 158 4.30 20.04 6.01
C ARG A 158 4.50 19.72 7.50
N CYS A 159 5.26 18.68 7.85
CA CYS A 159 5.50 18.30 9.25
C CYS A 159 6.97 18.44 9.63
N TYR A 160 7.23 19.29 10.60
CA TYR A 160 8.54 19.52 11.23
C TYR A 160 8.56 19.07 12.70
N LEU A 161 7.44 18.53 13.19
CA LEU A 161 7.27 18.16 14.59
C LEU A 161 8.34 17.14 15.05
N SER A 162 8.64 16.14 14.21
CA SER A 162 9.65 15.13 14.52
C SER A 162 11.07 15.69 14.56
N GLU A 163 11.38 16.64 13.72
CA GLU A 163 12.67 17.31 13.66
C GLU A 163 12.90 18.17 14.93
N VAL A 164 11.90 18.97 15.29
CA VAL A 164 12.00 19.88 16.45
C VAL A 164 12.00 19.14 17.78
N LEU A 165 11.22 18.05 17.92
CA LEU A 165 11.11 17.30 19.17
C LEU A 165 12.20 16.25 19.36
N MET A 166 12.76 15.70 18.29
CA MET A 166 13.59 14.49 18.34
C MET A 166 14.81 14.53 17.39
N ASP A 167 15.10 15.70 16.81
CA ASP A 167 16.18 15.90 15.83
C ASP A 167 16.16 14.88 14.67
N ARG A 168 14.95 14.53 14.20
CA ARG A 168 14.72 13.55 13.13
C ARG A 168 13.74 14.08 12.11
N SER A 169 14.25 14.52 10.95
CA SER A 169 13.42 15.14 9.93
C SER A 169 12.50 14.15 9.21
N ALA A 170 11.18 14.43 9.26
CA ALA A 170 10.18 13.67 8.54
C ALA A 170 10.34 13.83 7.02
N ASN A 171 10.72 15.02 6.56
CA ASN A 171 10.93 15.35 5.15
C ASN A 171 12.24 14.78 4.58
N ARG A 172 13.07 14.19 5.45
CA ARG A 172 14.31 13.50 5.09
C ARG A 172 14.27 12.00 5.41
N GLY A 173 13.07 11.44 5.56
CA GLY A 173 12.87 10.00 5.73
C GLY A 173 13.10 9.44 7.13
N CYS A 174 13.38 10.28 8.13
CA CYS A 174 13.77 9.88 9.49
C CYS A 174 12.68 10.13 10.54
N CYS A 175 11.39 10.22 10.16
CA CYS A 175 10.30 10.53 11.08
C CYS A 175 10.28 9.61 12.31
N ALA A 176 10.30 10.21 13.51
CA ALA A 176 10.18 9.49 14.79
C ALA A 176 8.73 9.25 15.23
N GLN A 177 7.74 9.68 14.42
CA GLN A 177 6.32 9.52 14.67
C GLN A 177 5.83 10.12 16.00
N PRO A 178 6.11 11.40 16.32
CA PRO A 178 5.58 12.03 17.53
C PRO A 178 4.05 12.00 17.58
N CYS A 179 3.36 12.05 16.46
CA CYS A 179 1.91 11.91 16.40
C CYS A 179 1.38 10.55 16.92
N ARG A 180 2.24 9.58 17.19
CA ARG A 180 1.91 8.28 17.79
C ARG A 180 2.36 8.18 19.27
N GLN A 181 2.70 9.30 19.90
CA GLN A 181 3.00 9.41 21.31
C GLN A 181 1.73 9.73 22.11
N ARG A 182 1.82 9.60 23.42
CA ARG A 182 0.76 9.96 24.36
C ARG A 182 0.84 11.43 24.73
N TYR A 183 -0.32 12.07 24.84
CA TYR A 183 -0.47 13.47 25.22
C TYR A 183 -1.58 13.61 26.26
N ASP A 184 -1.42 14.61 27.12
CA ASP A 184 -2.51 15.20 27.89
C ASP A 184 -3.08 16.37 27.09
N LEU A 185 -4.41 16.55 27.15
CA LEU A 185 -5.08 17.66 26.49
C LEU A 185 -5.44 18.72 27.54
N LEU A 186 -4.91 19.94 27.38
CA LEU A 186 -5.05 21.00 28.37
C LEU A 186 -5.80 22.21 27.80
N ASP A 187 -6.56 22.91 28.66
CA ASP A 187 -7.18 24.20 28.38
C ASP A 187 -6.16 25.37 28.46
N LYS A 188 -6.66 26.60 28.32
CA LYS A 188 -5.84 27.83 28.41
C LYS A 188 -5.20 28.07 29.78
N ASP A 189 -5.78 27.51 30.85
CA ASP A 189 -5.34 27.65 32.24
C ASP A 189 -4.44 26.50 32.67
N GLY A 190 -4.18 25.52 31.77
CA GLY A 190 -3.36 24.34 32.02
C GLY A 190 -4.09 23.18 32.69
N ASN A 191 -5.42 23.25 32.81
CA ASN A 191 -6.23 22.17 33.36
C ASN A 191 -6.51 21.11 32.29
N GLU A 192 -6.63 19.84 32.69
CA GLU A 192 -6.95 18.77 31.77
C GLU A 192 -8.40 18.89 31.27
N ILE A 193 -8.58 18.76 29.95
CA ILE A 193 -9.90 18.68 29.31
C ILE A 193 -10.55 17.35 29.69
N LEU A 194 -11.84 17.38 29.98
CA LEU A 194 -12.63 16.20 30.32
C LEU A 194 -13.35 15.66 29.06
N ASP A 195 -13.51 14.34 28.99
CA ASP A 195 -14.35 13.68 27.99
C ASP A 195 -15.85 13.74 28.37
N ASP A 196 -16.72 13.18 27.52
CA ASP A 196 -18.17 13.13 27.75
C ASP A 196 -18.58 12.36 29.03
N ASN A 197 -17.68 11.53 29.57
CA ASN A 197 -17.86 10.80 30.83
C ASN A 197 -17.27 11.53 32.04
N SER A 198 -16.89 12.81 31.88
CA SER A 198 -16.21 13.62 32.88
C SER A 198 -14.88 13.04 33.36
N GLN A 199 -14.19 12.28 32.50
CA GLN A 199 -12.86 11.78 32.78
C GLN A 199 -11.80 12.65 32.07
N PRO A 200 -10.65 12.92 32.70
CA PRO A 200 -9.61 13.70 32.09
C PRO A 200 -9.02 12.98 30.87
N ILE A 201 -8.80 13.72 29.79
CA ILE A 201 -8.11 13.25 28.60
C ILE A 201 -6.62 13.27 28.88
N HIS A 202 -6.18 12.22 29.56
CA HIS A 202 -4.84 12.06 30.09
C HIS A 202 -4.09 10.91 29.40
N GLN A 203 -2.86 11.17 28.95
CA GLN A 203 -1.95 10.18 28.35
C GLN A 203 -2.59 9.33 27.23
N GLN A 204 -3.30 10.00 26.31
CA GLN A 204 -3.95 9.39 25.15
C GLN A 204 -3.21 9.70 23.85
N TYR A 205 -3.43 8.89 22.81
CA TYR A 205 -2.79 9.01 21.50
C TYR A 205 -3.56 9.99 20.58
N LEU A 206 -3.68 11.23 21.00
CA LEU A 206 -4.60 12.23 20.45
C LEU A 206 -4.42 12.58 18.97
N LEU A 207 -3.22 12.32 18.42
CA LEU A 207 -2.87 12.58 17.02
C LEU A 207 -2.76 11.27 16.20
N SER A 208 -3.12 10.12 16.81
CA SER A 208 -2.95 8.80 16.20
C SER A 208 -4.15 8.44 15.34
N LEU A 209 -4.13 8.81 14.05
CA LEU A 209 -5.18 8.45 13.10
C LEU A 209 -5.32 6.93 12.93
N GLN A 210 -6.54 6.49 12.64
CA GLN A 210 -6.83 5.16 12.09
C GLN A 210 -6.14 4.98 10.74
N ASP A 211 -6.13 3.75 10.21
CA ASP A 211 -5.58 3.50 8.89
C ASP A 211 -6.65 3.74 7.81
N MET A 212 -6.22 4.23 6.65
CA MET A 212 -7.13 4.46 5.53
C MET A 212 -7.64 3.13 4.97
N ASP A 213 -8.93 3.07 4.68
CA ASP A 213 -9.56 2.04 3.87
C ASP A 213 -10.65 2.67 2.98
N ARG A 214 -10.40 2.69 1.68
CA ARG A 214 -11.30 3.21 0.64
C ARG A 214 -11.76 2.11 -0.32
N SER A 215 -11.70 0.86 0.11
CA SER A 215 -12.04 -0.30 -0.72
C SER A 215 -13.47 -0.23 -1.27
N MET A 216 -14.42 0.30 -0.51
CA MET A 216 -15.82 0.44 -0.92
C MET A 216 -16.09 1.61 -1.87
N HIS A 217 -15.08 2.46 -2.15
CA HIS A 217 -15.24 3.72 -2.87
C HIS A 217 -14.43 3.79 -4.17
N LEU A 218 -13.93 2.65 -4.66
CA LEU A 218 -13.08 2.62 -5.87
C LEU A 218 -13.80 3.15 -7.10
N ALA A 219 -15.09 2.78 -7.29
CA ALA A 219 -15.89 3.26 -8.41
C ALA A 219 -16.03 4.80 -8.40
N GLU A 220 -16.40 5.37 -7.25
CA GLU A 220 -16.52 6.82 -7.09
C GLU A 220 -15.19 7.57 -7.32
N MET A 221 -14.07 6.95 -6.92
CA MET A 221 -12.73 7.51 -7.15
C MET A 221 -12.35 7.46 -8.62
N ILE A 222 -12.70 6.39 -9.36
CA ILE A 222 -12.51 6.30 -10.82
C ILE A 222 -13.33 7.39 -11.52
N GLU A 223 -14.59 7.54 -11.16
CA GLU A 223 -15.47 8.59 -11.68
C GLU A 223 -14.97 10.01 -11.38
N ALA A 224 -14.28 10.18 -10.26
CA ALA A 224 -13.63 11.44 -9.90
C ALA A 224 -12.33 11.71 -10.68
N GLY A 225 -11.86 10.76 -11.52
CA GLY A 225 -10.67 10.90 -12.37
C GLY A 225 -9.40 10.26 -11.82
N VAL A 226 -9.47 9.44 -10.76
CA VAL A 226 -8.32 8.68 -10.26
C VAL A 226 -8.03 7.51 -11.21
N THR A 227 -6.81 7.46 -11.74
CA THR A 227 -6.36 6.40 -12.65
C THR A 227 -5.45 5.38 -11.99
N THR A 228 -4.90 5.72 -10.82
CA THR A 228 -3.94 4.85 -10.11
C THR A 228 -4.23 4.82 -8.62
N PHE A 229 -4.34 3.61 -8.06
CA PHE A 229 -4.60 3.38 -6.64
C PHE A 229 -3.32 3.02 -5.90
N LYS A 230 -3.05 3.73 -4.79
CA LYS A 230 -1.85 3.53 -3.99
C LYS A 230 -2.16 2.87 -2.65
N ILE A 231 -1.54 1.73 -2.42
CA ILE A 231 -1.57 1.02 -1.13
C ILE A 231 -0.30 1.39 -0.36
N GLU A 232 -0.43 1.93 0.86
CA GLU A 232 0.72 2.16 1.76
C GLU A 232 1.07 0.85 2.47
N GLY A 233 2.26 0.32 2.18
CA GLY A 233 2.69 -0.97 2.72
C GLY A 233 4.19 -1.09 2.92
N ARG A 234 4.95 -0.02 2.80
CA ARG A 234 6.42 -0.03 2.67
C ARG A 234 7.17 -0.56 3.90
N LEU A 235 6.59 -0.46 5.10
CA LEU A 235 7.11 -1.02 6.35
C LEU A 235 6.25 -2.17 6.86
N LYS A 236 5.46 -2.78 5.99
CA LYS A 236 4.60 -3.93 6.29
C LYS A 236 5.25 -5.22 5.82
N ASP A 237 4.86 -6.32 6.46
CA ASP A 237 5.31 -7.65 6.09
C ASP A 237 4.67 -8.15 4.78
N ARG A 238 5.15 -9.30 4.33
CA ARG A 238 4.64 -9.98 3.14
C ARG A 238 3.16 -10.32 3.25
N ASP A 239 2.72 -10.78 4.42
CA ASP A 239 1.36 -11.25 4.65
C ASP A 239 0.35 -10.12 4.52
N TYR A 240 0.67 -8.95 5.09
CA TYR A 240 -0.12 -7.74 4.88
C TYR A 240 -0.23 -7.37 3.39
N VAL A 241 0.91 -7.33 2.68
CA VAL A 241 0.92 -6.95 1.26
C VAL A 241 0.12 -7.95 0.43
N THR A 242 0.29 -9.26 0.68
CA THR A 242 -0.43 -10.33 -0.02
C THR A 242 -1.95 -10.18 0.17
N ASN A 243 -2.41 -10.02 1.41
CA ASN A 243 -3.82 -9.88 1.74
C ASN A 243 -4.43 -8.62 1.10
N ILE A 244 -3.80 -7.46 1.30
CA ILE A 244 -4.37 -6.18 0.83
C ILE A 244 -4.35 -6.07 -0.70
N VAL A 245 -3.28 -6.52 -1.36
CA VAL A 245 -3.22 -6.53 -2.83
C VAL A 245 -4.27 -7.47 -3.42
N ALA A 246 -4.46 -8.66 -2.84
CA ALA A 246 -5.51 -9.59 -3.28
C ALA A 246 -6.90 -8.98 -3.10
N HIS A 247 -7.16 -8.31 -1.97
CA HIS A 247 -8.43 -7.63 -1.70
C HIS A 247 -8.75 -6.56 -2.77
N TYR A 248 -7.82 -5.64 -3.02
CA TYR A 248 -8.03 -4.60 -4.04
C TYR A 248 -8.08 -5.15 -5.46
N ARG A 249 -7.32 -6.22 -5.76
CA ARG A 249 -7.39 -6.86 -7.07
C ARG A 249 -8.77 -7.48 -7.31
N GLN A 250 -9.31 -8.19 -6.32
CA GLN A 250 -10.65 -8.77 -6.40
C GLN A 250 -11.73 -7.71 -6.66
N LEU A 251 -11.68 -6.58 -5.94
CA LEU A 251 -12.63 -5.49 -6.13
C LEU A 251 -12.51 -4.84 -7.51
N LEU A 252 -11.29 -4.62 -7.99
CA LEU A 252 -11.06 -4.07 -9.33
C LEU A 252 -11.50 -5.03 -10.42
N ASP A 253 -11.30 -6.34 -10.27
CA ASP A 253 -11.79 -7.33 -11.24
C ASP A 253 -13.32 -7.30 -11.32
N GLN A 254 -14.02 -7.26 -10.18
CA GLN A 254 -15.48 -7.13 -10.15
C GLN A 254 -15.97 -5.84 -10.84
N LEU A 255 -15.27 -4.71 -10.66
CA LEU A 255 -15.60 -3.46 -11.33
C LEU A 255 -15.37 -3.55 -12.85
N ILE A 256 -14.28 -4.17 -13.29
CA ILE A 256 -13.95 -4.36 -14.71
C ILE A 256 -14.96 -5.33 -15.36
N ASP A 257 -15.33 -6.41 -14.69
CA ASP A 257 -16.33 -7.36 -15.17
C ASP A 257 -17.71 -6.71 -15.36
N SER A 258 -18.07 -5.78 -14.45
CA SER A 258 -19.31 -5.01 -14.55
C SER A 258 -19.24 -3.87 -15.57
N ASN A 259 -18.05 -3.33 -15.85
CA ASN A 259 -17.81 -2.26 -16.81
C ASN A 259 -16.47 -2.47 -17.56
N PRO A 260 -16.47 -3.25 -18.66
CA PRO A 260 -15.25 -3.56 -19.42
C PRO A 260 -14.51 -2.33 -19.99
N THR A 261 -15.16 -1.17 -20.09
CA THR A 261 -14.50 0.07 -20.55
C THR A 261 -13.42 0.57 -19.58
N LEU A 262 -13.44 0.09 -18.33
CA LEU A 262 -12.43 0.39 -17.32
C LEU A 262 -11.13 -0.41 -17.53
N ALA A 263 -11.16 -1.44 -18.38
CA ALA A 263 -10.00 -2.27 -18.67
C ALA A 263 -9.00 -1.53 -19.59
N HIS A 264 -8.11 -0.76 -19.02
CA HIS A 264 -6.99 -0.18 -19.76
C HIS A 264 -5.74 -1.02 -19.58
N ALA A 265 -5.10 -1.43 -20.69
CA ALA A 265 -3.80 -2.08 -20.75
C ALA A 265 -3.58 -3.11 -19.62
N SER A 266 -4.30 -4.21 -19.66
CA SER A 266 -4.09 -5.32 -18.73
C SER A 266 -2.65 -5.83 -18.81
N THR A 267 -2.01 -6.07 -17.67
CA THR A 267 -0.81 -6.88 -17.65
C THR A 267 -1.18 -8.26 -18.19
N PRO A 268 -0.31 -8.93 -18.97
CA PRO A 268 -0.62 -10.27 -19.47
C PRO A 268 -0.66 -11.31 -18.35
N SER A 269 -0.18 -10.98 -17.15
CA SER A 269 -0.08 -11.90 -16.03
C SER A 269 -1.38 -12.02 -15.24
N VAL A 270 -1.65 -13.24 -14.75
CA VAL A 270 -2.78 -13.55 -13.87
C VAL A 270 -2.28 -13.59 -12.42
N TYR A 271 -2.99 -12.93 -11.52
CA TYR A 271 -2.75 -13.01 -10.09
C TYR A 271 -3.65 -14.12 -9.50
N GLN A 272 -3.02 -15.17 -8.99
CA GLN A 272 -3.71 -16.33 -8.41
C GLN A 272 -3.55 -16.35 -6.90
N TYR A 273 -4.64 -16.56 -6.19
CA TYR A 273 -4.68 -16.78 -4.75
C TYR A 273 -5.87 -17.68 -4.40
N ASP A 274 -5.73 -18.52 -3.37
CA ASP A 274 -6.70 -19.52 -2.95
C ASP A 274 -7.30 -19.23 -1.56
N PHE A 275 -7.12 -18.02 -1.05
CA PHE A 275 -7.71 -17.54 0.20
C PHE A 275 -8.74 -16.43 -0.05
N THR A 276 -9.62 -16.18 0.93
CA THR A 276 -10.54 -15.04 0.90
C THR A 276 -9.87 -13.82 1.55
N PRO A 277 -9.53 -12.76 0.78
CA PRO A 277 -8.88 -11.58 1.33
C PRO A 277 -9.75 -10.87 2.38
N ASN A 278 -9.15 -10.48 3.50
CA ASN A 278 -9.83 -9.74 4.56
C ASN A 278 -8.89 -8.72 5.22
N PRO A 279 -9.01 -7.42 4.93
CA PRO A 279 -8.16 -6.38 5.51
C PRO A 279 -8.17 -6.31 7.04
N ALA A 280 -9.28 -6.71 7.69
CA ALA A 280 -9.39 -6.70 9.15
C ALA A 280 -8.49 -7.74 9.85
N LYS A 281 -8.01 -8.76 9.12
CA LYS A 281 -7.17 -9.84 9.66
C LYS A 281 -5.67 -9.55 9.62
N THR A 282 -5.27 -8.45 9.01
CA THR A 282 -3.88 -7.97 9.02
C THR A 282 -3.78 -6.63 9.76
N PHE A 283 -2.61 -6.02 9.77
CA PHE A 283 -2.37 -4.84 10.59
C PHE A 283 -3.25 -3.64 10.18
N HIS A 284 -4.05 -3.11 11.13
CA HIS A 284 -4.70 -1.80 11.05
C HIS A 284 -4.95 -1.22 12.46
N ARG A 285 -5.12 0.11 12.56
CA ARG A 285 -5.40 0.86 13.83
C ARG A 285 -6.87 1.25 13.99
N GLY A 286 -7.77 0.53 13.38
CA GLY A 286 -9.10 0.95 12.97
C GLY A 286 -9.06 1.38 11.51
N GLN A 287 -10.21 1.57 10.88
CA GLN A 287 -10.34 1.88 9.45
C GLN A 287 -11.19 3.13 9.26
N THR A 288 -10.78 3.99 8.33
CA THR A 288 -11.49 5.22 7.97
C THR A 288 -11.32 5.52 6.48
N ASP A 289 -12.35 6.04 5.81
CA ASP A 289 -12.25 6.65 4.47
C ASP A 289 -11.61 8.05 4.51
N TYR A 290 -11.32 8.51 5.73
CA TYR A 290 -10.71 9.80 6.06
C TYR A 290 -11.61 10.96 5.65
N PHE A 291 -11.18 11.83 4.73
CA PHE A 291 -11.95 12.98 4.27
C PHE A 291 -12.65 12.76 2.92
N LEU A 292 -12.76 11.53 2.44
CA LEU A 292 -13.27 11.24 1.10
C LEU A 292 -14.68 11.84 0.86
N HIS A 293 -15.56 11.70 1.85
CA HIS A 293 -16.92 12.26 1.86
C HIS A 293 -17.07 13.46 2.81
N GLY A 294 -15.95 14.08 3.16
CA GLY A 294 -15.92 15.21 4.08
C GLY A 294 -15.43 14.86 5.49
N ARG A 295 -15.71 15.72 6.44
CA ARG A 295 -15.23 15.57 7.82
C ARG A 295 -16.21 14.74 8.64
N THR A 296 -15.73 13.64 9.20
CA THR A 296 -16.47 12.80 10.15
C THR A 296 -15.73 12.76 11.50
N PRO A 297 -16.43 12.47 12.62
CA PRO A 297 -15.75 12.13 13.89
C PRO A 297 -15.15 10.72 13.83
N ASN A 298 -14.39 10.35 14.86
CA ASN A 298 -13.78 9.03 15.01
C ASN A 298 -12.76 8.66 13.92
N MET A 299 -11.99 9.63 13.45
CA MET A 299 -10.89 9.41 12.52
C MET A 299 -9.59 8.95 13.20
N ALA A 300 -9.51 9.11 14.54
CA ALA A 300 -8.32 8.77 15.32
C ALA A 300 -8.58 7.57 16.23
N ASN A 301 -7.51 6.86 16.60
CA ASN A 301 -7.53 5.85 17.65
C ASN A 301 -6.72 6.39 18.85
N TRP A 302 -7.41 6.97 19.80
CA TRP A 302 -6.81 7.57 20.99
C TRP A 302 -6.34 6.54 22.02
N GLN A 303 -6.79 5.29 21.91
CA GLN A 303 -6.48 4.23 22.88
C GLN A 303 -5.15 3.52 22.57
N THR A 304 -4.85 3.27 21.29
CA THR A 304 -3.67 2.52 20.90
C THR A 304 -3.14 2.92 19.52
N PRO A 305 -1.82 3.04 19.34
CA PRO A 305 -1.18 3.21 18.03
C PRO A 305 -0.83 1.85 17.40
N LYS A 306 -1.16 0.73 18.08
CA LYS A 306 -0.89 -0.65 17.65
C LYS A 306 -2.04 -1.17 16.79
N SER A 307 -1.86 -2.38 16.23
CA SER A 307 -2.94 -3.08 15.54
C SER A 307 -4.10 -3.36 16.47
N THR A 308 -5.31 -2.97 16.06
CA THR A 308 -6.56 -3.34 16.72
C THR A 308 -7.03 -4.73 16.33
N GLY A 309 -6.91 -5.08 15.04
CA GLY A 309 -7.38 -6.36 14.53
C GLY A 309 -8.90 -6.50 14.42
N GLU A 310 -9.34 -7.71 14.10
CA GLU A 310 -10.73 -8.08 13.90
C GLU A 310 -11.51 -8.14 15.23
N LYS A 311 -12.67 -7.50 15.31
CA LYS A 311 -13.54 -7.57 16.49
C LYS A 311 -14.16 -8.97 16.62
N ILE A 312 -13.82 -9.69 17.70
CA ILE A 312 -14.23 -11.11 17.86
C ILE A 312 -15.40 -11.34 18.81
N GLY A 313 -15.66 -10.44 19.74
CA GLY A 313 -16.74 -10.62 20.73
C GLY A 313 -16.54 -9.87 22.02
N LYS A 314 -17.22 -10.32 23.09
CA LYS A 314 -17.15 -9.72 24.43
C LYS A 314 -16.90 -10.78 25.51
N VAL A 315 -16.20 -10.39 26.56
CA VAL A 315 -16.03 -11.23 27.76
C VAL A 315 -17.34 -11.27 28.54
N VAL A 316 -17.88 -12.47 28.75
CA VAL A 316 -19.13 -12.69 29.51
C VAL A 316 -18.86 -13.25 30.89
N ALA A 317 -17.75 -13.96 31.11
CA ALA A 317 -17.35 -14.46 32.42
C ALA A 317 -15.84 -14.59 32.54
N THR A 318 -15.34 -14.61 33.77
CA THR A 318 -13.91 -14.84 34.06
C THR A 318 -13.76 -15.87 35.18
N ARG A 319 -12.67 -16.67 35.13
CA ARG A 319 -12.24 -17.56 36.19
C ARG A 319 -10.73 -17.45 36.37
N HIS A 320 -10.15 -18.15 37.36
CA HIS A 320 -8.76 -17.93 37.79
C HIS A 320 -7.71 -17.83 36.65
N ASN A 321 -7.85 -18.60 35.60
CA ASN A 321 -6.86 -18.66 34.50
C ASN A 321 -7.49 -18.68 33.11
N ALA A 322 -8.77 -18.32 32.98
CA ALA A 322 -9.49 -18.29 31.71
C ALA A 322 -10.57 -17.22 31.66
N ILE A 323 -10.94 -16.86 30.44
CA ILE A 323 -12.05 -15.96 30.14
C ILE A 323 -13.07 -16.70 29.26
N CYS A 324 -14.34 -16.48 29.51
CA CYS A 324 -15.44 -16.94 28.66
C CYS A 324 -15.82 -15.79 27.72
N VAL A 325 -15.89 -16.06 26.43
CA VAL A 325 -16.12 -15.05 25.40
C VAL A 325 -17.35 -15.42 24.58
N GLU A 326 -18.29 -14.50 24.51
CA GLU A 326 -19.38 -14.54 23.54
C GLU A 326 -18.83 -14.05 22.20
N LEU A 327 -18.58 -15.00 21.29
CA LEU A 327 -18.01 -14.71 19.97
C LEU A 327 -19.07 -14.16 19.02
N ASN A 328 -18.66 -13.22 18.17
CA ASN A 328 -19.47 -12.77 17.04
C ASN A 328 -19.68 -13.92 16.05
N HIS A 329 -20.80 -13.87 15.32
CA HIS A 329 -21.13 -14.89 14.31
C HIS A 329 -20.00 -15.07 13.28
N GLY A 330 -19.64 -16.32 13.02
CA GLY A 330 -18.61 -16.69 12.04
C GLY A 330 -17.17 -16.60 12.55
N ILE A 331 -16.92 -16.17 13.78
CA ILE A 331 -15.58 -16.16 14.37
C ILE A 331 -15.23 -17.55 14.91
N ILE A 332 -14.09 -18.08 14.41
CA ILE A 332 -13.46 -19.30 14.91
C ILE A 332 -12.07 -18.91 15.42
N LEU A 333 -11.75 -19.29 16.64
CA LEU A 333 -10.47 -19.03 17.28
C LEU A 333 -9.62 -20.28 17.31
N HIS A 334 -8.29 -20.09 17.22
CA HIS A 334 -7.32 -21.16 17.23
C HIS A 334 -6.23 -20.92 18.29
N ASN A 335 -5.59 -22.01 18.71
CA ASN A 335 -4.43 -21.92 19.60
C ASN A 335 -3.31 -21.11 18.90
N GLY A 336 -2.73 -20.19 19.63
CA GLY A 336 -1.71 -19.27 19.12
C GLY A 336 -2.25 -17.99 18.53
N ASP A 337 -3.58 -17.82 18.37
CA ASP A 337 -4.15 -16.52 17.96
C ASP A 337 -3.82 -15.44 18.97
N GLY A 338 -3.53 -14.24 18.48
CA GLY A 338 -3.26 -13.06 19.30
C GLY A 338 -4.54 -12.28 19.57
N ILE A 339 -4.87 -12.09 20.84
CA ILE A 339 -6.04 -11.35 21.29
C ILE A 339 -5.60 -10.04 21.94
N CYS A 340 -6.31 -8.94 21.67
CA CYS A 340 -6.04 -7.64 22.27
C CYS A 340 -7.31 -6.91 22.74
N TYR A 341 -7.10 -5.99 23.68
CA TYR A 341 -8.09 -5.08 24.24
C TYR A 341 -7.39 -3.83 24.77
N GLY A 342 -7.73 -2.67 24.25
CA GLY A 342 -6.98 -1.43 24.49
C GLY A 342 -5.51 -1.57 24.09
N ASP A 343 -4.58 -1.28 24.99
CA ASP A 343 -3.13 -1.40 24.79
C ASP A 343 -2.54 -2.76 25.25
N LYS A 344 -3.40 -3.66 25.77
CA LYS A 344 -3.07 -4.97 26.31
C LYS A 344 -3.43 -6.09 25.37
N GLY A 345 -2.88 -7.28 25.62
CA GLY A 345 -3.20 -8.49 24.86
C GLY A 345 -2.50 -9.73 25.39
N PHE A 346 -2.86 -10.88 24.80
CA PHE A 346 -2.30 -12.18 25.08
C PHE A 346 -2.40 -13.10 23.86
N ALA A 347 -1.61 -14.17 23.80
CA ALA A 347 -1.81 -15.25 22.86
C ALA A 347 -2.71 -16.33 23.49
N ILE A 348 -3.54 -16.99 22.68
CA ILE A 348 -4.35 -18.13 23.11
C ILE A 348 -3.43 -19.34 23.28
N ASN A 349 -3.42 -19.94 24.49
CA ASN A 349 -2.75 -21.20 24.75
C ASN A 349 -3.62 -22.41 24.36
N ARG A 350 -4.89 -22.40 24.84
CA ARG A 350 -5.88 -23.42 24.50
C ARG A 350 -7.30 -22.87 24.61
N ILE A 351 -8.23 -23.59 23.99
CA ILE A 351 -9.66 -23.30 23.97
C ILE A 351 -10.41 -24.54 24.45
N GLU A 352 -11.38 -24.36 25.35
CA GLU A 352 -12.27 -25.41 25.85
C GLU A 352 -13.73 -24.88 25.82
N GLY A 353 -14.48 -25.25 24.77
CA GLY A 353 -15.79 -24.62 24.51
C GLY A 353 -15.62 -23.10 24.34
N ASP A 354 -16.39 -22.32 25.08
CA ASP A 354 -16.31 -20.86 25.05
C ASP A 354 -15.23 -20.27 25.95
N TRP A 355 -14.43 -21.11 26.61
CA TRP A 355 -13.37 -20.69 27.52
C TRP A 355 -12.01 -20.62 26.83
N ILE A 356 -11.40 -19.44 26.87
CA ILE A 356 -10.06 -19.16 26.34
C ILE A 356 -9.08 -19.11 27.51
N TYR A 357 -7.99 -19.84 27.38
CA TYR A 357 -6.86 -19.86 28.32
C TYR A 357 -5.69 -19.08 27.73
N PRO A 358 -5.38 -17.89 28.25
CA PRO A 358 -4.21 -17.11 27.81
C PRO A 358 -2.89 -17.80 28.08
N ASN A 359 -1.92 -17.56 27.20
CA ASN A 359 -0.54 -17.96 27.42
C ASN A 359 0.17 -16.92 28.28
N ASN A 360 0.56 -17.30 29.50
CA ASN A 360 1.20 -16.42 30.46
C ASN A 360 2.71 -16.19 30.21
N GLN A 361 3.30 -16.85 29.21
CA GLN A 361 4.75 -16.88 29.00
C GLN A 361 5.27 -15.95 27.91
N TYR A 362 4.41 -15.32 27.11
CA TYR A 362 4.85 -14.46 26.01
C TYR A 362 4.43 -13.01 26.18
N PRO A 363 5.39 -12.07 26.01
CA PRO A 363 5.03 -10.68 25.75
C PRO A 363 4.26 -10.62 24.43
N THR A 364 3.25 -9.76 24.37
CA THR A 364 2.39 -9.54 23.19
C THR A 364 3.20 -9.49 21.89
N PRO A 365 2.86 -10.27 20.84
CA PRO A 365 3.61 -10.28 19.57
C PRO A 365 3.37 -9.05 18.72
N ASN A 366 3.41 -7.86 19.25
CA ASN A 366 3.16 -6.62 18.50
C ASN A 366 4.27 -5.58 18.67
N SER A 367 5.55 -5.99 18.54
CA SER A 367 6.61 -5.02 18.30
C SER A 367 6.99 -5.06 16.81
N GLN A 368 6.67 -4.02 16.07
CA GLN A 368 7.14 -3.75 14.70
C GLN A 368 8.67 -3.52 14.62
N TYR A 369 9.41 -3.92 15.66
CA TYR A 369 10.88 -3.83 15.70
C TYR A 369 11.44 -5.22 15.93
N PRO A 370 12.49 -5.63 15.20
CA PRO A 370 13.18 -6.88 15.46
C PRO A 370 13.64 -6.89 16.92
N LEU A 371 13.61 -8.07 17.53
CA LEU A 371 14.00 -8.38 18.90
C LEU A 371 15.48 -7.99 19.19
N ALA A 372 15.79 -6.71 19.18
CA ALA A 372 17.04 -6.16 19.69
C ALA A 372 16.80 -5.80 21.15
N LYS A 373 17.20 -6.73 22.03
CA LYS A 373 17.59 -6.55 23.43
C LYS A 373 16.92 -5.38 24.17
N ARG A 374 15.68 -5.57 24.66
CA ARG A 374 15.21 -4.81 25.81
C ARG A 374 15.62 -5.52 27.10
N PRO A 375 16.12 -4.81 28.13
CA PRO A 375 16.34 -5.41 29.42
C PRO A 375 14.99 -5.89 29.98
N LEU A 376 14.94 -7.13 30.40
CA LEU A 376 13.86 -7.72 31.19
C LEU A 376 13.73 -6.89 32.48
N SER A 377 12.75 -6.00 32.54
CA SER A 377 12.33 -5.47 33.83
C SER A 377 11.61 -6.61 34.55
N ASN A 378 12.25 -7.20 35.53
CA ASN A 378 11.69 -8.13 36.47
C ASN A 378 10.55 -7.45 37.24
N SER A 379 9.31 -7.69 36.83
CA SER A 379 8.14 -7.52 37.68
C SER A 379 7.22 -8.71 37.44
N PRO A 380 6.97 -9.54 38.43
CA PRO A 380 5.93 -10.57 38.38
C PRO A 380 4.57 -9.90 38.60
N GLN A 381 4.14 -9.04 37.69
CA GLN A 381 2.75 -8.60 37.64
C GLN A 381 2.01 -9.62 36.78
N GLY A 382 1.11 -10.39 37.42
CA GLY A 382 0.28 -11.40 36.80
C GLY A 382 -0.49 -10.84 35.59
N VAL A 383 -0.78 -11.69 34.60
CA VAL A 383 -1.61 -11.35 33.45
C VAL A 383 -2.91 -10.69 33.93
N GLN A 384 -3.08 -9.44 33.59
CA GLN A 384 -4.31 -8.74 33.93
C GLN A 384 -5.40 -9.15 32.91
N TYR A 385 -6.30 -10.02 33.33
CA TYR A 385 -7.40 -10.48 32.50
C TYR A 385 -8.39 -9.33 32.18
N PRO A 386 -8.98 -9.33 30.98
CA PRO A 386 -10.03 -8.37 30.65
C PRO A 386 -11.26 -8.62 31.54
N LYS A 387 -11.89 -7.52 31.98
CA LYS A 387 -13.12 -7.58 32.80
C LYS A 387 -14.33 -8.05 31.98
N VAL A 388 -15.35 -8.58 32.64
CA VAL A 388 -16.66 -8.85 32.01
C VAL A 388 -17.17 -7.59 31.33
N GLY A 389 -17.71 -7.75 30.11
CA GLY A 389 -18.15 -6.65 29.23
C GLY A 389 -17.07 -6.08 28.33
N THR A 390 -15.78 -6.43 28.52
CA THR A 390 -14.68 -5.96 27.65
C THR A 390 -14.83 -6.53 26.24
N THR A 391 -14.80 -5.68 25.24
CA THR A 391 -14.71 -6.08 23.83
C THR A 391 -13.30 -6.56 23.51
N LEU A 392 -13.22 -7.71 22.83
CA LEU A 392 -11.96 -8.32 22.40
C LEU A 392 -11.79 -8.23 20.88
N TYR A 393 -10.53 -8.14 20.48
CA TYR A 393 -10.12 -8.12 19.08
C TYR A 393 -9.04 -9.16 18.83
N ARG A 394 -9.01 -9.78 17.63
CA ARG A 394 -7.97 -10.68 17.17
C ARG A 394 -7.01 -9.93 16.25
N ASN A 395 -5.80 -9.66 16.73
CA ASN A 395 -4.77 -8.95 15.97
C ASN A 395 -3.73 -9.88 15.30
N LEU A 396 -3.84 -11.20 15.54
CA LEU A 396 -3.05 -12.24 14.89
C LEU A 396 -3.94 -13.47 14.69
N ASP A 397 -4.28 -13.77 13.45
CA ASP A 397 -5.02 -14.97 13.02
C ASP A 397 -4.03 -15.92 12.34
N ASN A 398 -3.53 -16.90 13.11
CA ASN A 398 -2.47 -17.80 12.64
C ASN A 398 -2.91 -18.70 11.48
N GLU A 399 -4.16 -19.14 11.46
CA GLU A 399 -4.67 -19.98 10.37
C GLU A 399 -4.80 -19.17 9.08
N PHE A 400 -5.37 -17.98 9.17
CA PHE A 400 -5.46 -17.06 8.05
C PHE A 400 -4.08 -16.72 7.47
N LEU A 401 -3.10 -16.36 8.32
CA LEU A 401 -1.75 -16.04 7.84
C LEU A 401 -1.07 -17.21 7.13
N ARG A 402 -1.30 -18.45 7.60
CA ARG A 402 -0.78 -19.64 6.92
C ARG A 402 -1.45 -19.91 5.58
N SER A 403 -2.68 -19.47 5.38
CA SER A 403 -3.41 -19.60 4.12
C SER A 403 -2.96 -18.59 3.06
N LEU A 404 -2.26 -17.52 3.44
CA LEU A 404 -1.87 -16.44 2.53
C LEU A 404 -0.82 -16.90 1.51
N ARG A 405 -1.30 -17.44 0.41
CA ARG A 405 -0.49 -17.82 -0.74
C ARG A 405 -1.04 -17.12 -1.97
N ALA A 406 -0.17 -16.39 -2.63
CA ALA A 406 -0.50 -15.72 -3.88
C ALA A 406 0.68 -15.85 -4.83
N GLU A 407 0.37 -16.09 -6.08
CA GLU A 407 1.35 -16.23 -7.15
C GLU A 407 0.91 -15.41 -8.35
N ARG A 408 1.87 -14.93 -9.11
CA ARG A 408 1.62 -14.29 -10.39
C ARG A 408 2.15 -15.19 -11.49
N ARG A 409 1.30 -15.50 -12.46
CA ARG A 409 1.64 -16.39 -13.57
C ARG A 409 1.30 -15.76 -14.91
N LEU A 410 2.06 -16.12 -15.94
CA LEU A 410 1.85 -15.69 -17.31
C LEU A 410 0.97 -16.74 -18.04
N PRO A 411 -0.19 -16.37 -18.55
CA PRO A 411 -1.01 -17.27 -19.34
C PRO A 411 -0.33 -17.57 -20.67
N VAL A 412 -0.22 -18.83 -21.02
CA VAL A 412 0.30 -19.30 -22.30
C VAL A 412 -0.69 -20.19 -23.00
N ALA A 413 -0.83 -20.01 -24.31
CA ALA A 413 -1.54 -20.94 -25.17
C ALA A 413 -0.65 -22.13 -25.49
N ILE A 414 -1.22 -23.32 -25.49
CA ILE A 414 -0.52 -24.58 -25.84
C ILE A 414 -1.21 -25.20 -27.04
N ARG A 415 -0.46 -25.46 -28.11
CA ARG A 415 -0.91 -26.21 -29.27
C ARG A 415 -0.12 -27.50 -29.37
N PHE A 416 -0.83 -28.63 -29.36
CA PHE A 416 -0.26 -29.96 -29.56
C PHE A 416 -0.82 -30.56 -30.85
N GLU A 417 0.05 -31.05 -31.72
CA GLU A 417 -0.35 -31.49 -33.04
C GLU A 417 0.38 -32.80 -33.43
N ALA A 418 -0.39 -33.79 -33.90
CA ALA A 418 0.17 -34.94 -34.60
C ALA A 418 0.50 -34.50 -36.06
N VAL A 419 1.72 -34.80 -36.51
CA VAL A 419 2.21 -34.52 -37.86
C VAL A 419 2.85 -35.78 -38.46
N ALA A 420 3.11 -35.84 -39.76
CA ALA A 420 3.45 -37.06 -40.49
C ALA A 420 4.52 -37.99 -39.84
N GLU A 421 5.52 -37.41 -39.18
CA GLU A 421 6.63 -38.19 -38.59
C GLU A 421 6.75 -38.09 -37.05
N GLY A 422 5.67 -37.66 -36.36
CA GLY A 422 5.69 -37.47 -34.92
C GLY A 422 4.74 -36.40 -34.42
N TYR A 423 5.20 -35.57 -33.49
CA TYR A 423 4.36 -34.59 -32.83
C TYR A 423 5.04 -33.22 -32.76
N ARG A 424 4.25 -32.17 -32.85
CA ARG A 424 4.69 -30.81 -32.61
C ARG A 424 4.02 -30.25 -31.37
N LEU A 425 4.80 -29.68 -30.48
CA LEU A 425 4.31 -28.98 -29.30
C LEU A 425 4.75 -27.51 -29.38
N THR A 426 3.77 -26.61 -29.29
CA THR A 426 4.00 -25.17 -29.26
C THR A 426 3.47 -24.61 -27.95
N ILE A 427 4.28 -23.86 -27.23
CA ILE A 427 3.91 -23.14 -26.00
C ILE A 427 4.22 -21.64 -26.22
N GLY A 428 3.18 -20.83 -26.24
CA GLY A 428 3.31 -19.42 -26.66
C GLY A 428 3.83 -19.33 -28.10
N GLU A 429 5.01 -18.72 -28.29
CA GLU A 429 5.67 -18.58 -29.60
C GLU A 429 6.75 -19.66 -29.83
N GLN A 430 7.07 -20.46 -28.82
CA GLN A 430 8.12 -21.48 -28.91
C GLN A 430 7.53 -22.80 -29.37
N SER A 431 8.13 -23.40 -30.41
CA SER A 431 7.71 -24.66 -31.00
C SER A 431 8.86 -25.65 -31.12
N ALA A 432 8.59 -26.93 -30.80
CA ALA A 432 9.51 -28.02 -31.03
C ALA A 432 8.81 -29.20 -31.70
N PHE A 433 9.57 -29.93 -32.52
CA PHE A 433 9.15 -31.18 -33.17
C PHE A 433 9.80 -32.37 -32.48
N PHE A 434 8.98 -33.40 -32.23
CA PHE A 434 9.39 -34.65 -31.58
C PHE A 434 9.09 -35.82 -32.51
N LYS A 435 10.12 -36.44 -33.03
CA LYS A 435 10.00 -37.63 -33.86
C LYS A 435 9.54 -38.82 -32.98
N ALA A 436 8.40 -39.41 -33.30
CA ALA A 436 7.85 -40.56 -32.60
C ALA A 436 6.85 -41.31 -33.49
N GLU A 437 6.74 -42.60 -33.33
CA GLU A 437 5.73 -43.41 -34.02
C GLU A 437 4.34 -43.17 -33.46
N HIS A 438 3.35 -43.17 -34.37
CA HIS A 438 1.95 -43.00 -34.01
C HIS A 438 1.38 -44.37 -33.56
N GLN A 439 1.19 -44.54 -32.24
CA GLN A 439 0.52 -45.71 -31.66
C GLN A 439 -0.97 -45.43 -31.51
N ILE A 440 -1.83 -46.31 -32.09
CA ILE A 440 -3.27 -46.13 -32.00
C ILE A 440 -3.74 -46.25 -30.55
N ALA A 441 -4.56 -45.32 -30.12
CA ALA A 441 -5.15 -45.32 -28.78
C ALA A 441 -6.29 -46.35 -28.67
N THR A 442 -6.29 -47.14 -27.64
CA THR A 442 -7.41 -48.04 -27.30
C THR A 442 -8.65 -47.27 -26.81
N ASN A 443 -8.41 -46.08 -26.25
CA ASN A 443 -9.47 -45.15 -25.83
C ASN A 443 -9.10 -43.75 -26.26
N PRO A 444 -9.60 -43.25 -27.41
CA PRO A 444 -9.28 -41.92 -27.96
C PRO A 444 -9.72 -40.74 -27.07
N GLU A 445 -10.86 -40.85 -26.36
CA GLU A 445 -11.33 -39.82 -25.42
C GLU A 445 -10.34 -39.64 -24.25
N ARG A 446 -9.92 -40.79 -23.65
CA ARG A 446 -8.93 -40.78 -22.56
C ARG A 446 -7.56 -40.27 -23.04
N ALA A 447 -7.18 -40.58 -24.26
CA ALA A 447 -5.93 -40.07 -24.85
C ALA A 447 -5.93 -38.54 -24.92
N LEU A 448 -7.00 -37.91 -25.42
CA LEU A 448 -7.16 -36.46 -25.44
C LEU A 448 -7.11 -35.86 -24.01
N GLN A 449 -7.90 -36.39 -23.10
CA GLN A 449 -7.92 -35.95 -21.69
C GLN A 449 -6.53 -36.04 -21.04
N THR A 450 -5.77 -37.11 -21.31
CA THR A 450 -4.42 -37.28 -20.78
C THR A 450 -3.47 -36.21 -21.34
N ILE A 451 -3.54 -35.91 -22.64
CA ILE A 451 -2.73 -34.85 -23.26
C ILE A 451 -3.02 -33.51 -22.59
N ILE A 452 -4.30 -33.12 -22.53
CA ILE A 452 -4.71 -31.84 -21.92
C ILE A 452 -4.23 -31.79 -20.44
N GLN A 453 -4.47 -32.85 -19.67
CA GLN A 453 -4.10 -32.92 -18.27
C GLN A 453 -2.57 -32.85 -18.05
N GLN A 454 -1.77 -33.49 -18.90
CA GLN A 454 -0.31 -33.46 -18.71
C GLN A 454 0.31 -32.15 -19.21
N LEU A 455 -0.20 -31.57 -20.29
CA LEU A 455 0.30 -30.30 -20.82
C LEU A 455 -0.11 -29.10 -19.95
N SER A 456 -1.24 -29.17 -19.23
CA SER A 456 -1.66 -28.12 -18.29
C SER A 456 -0.78 -28.02 -17.04
N LYS A 457 0.02 -29.04 -16.71
CA LYS A 457 0.86 -29.08 -15.51
C LYS A 457 2.15 -28.26 -15.69
N LEU A 458 2.06 -26.95 -15.66
CA LEU A 458 3.23 -26.07 -15.79
C LEU A 458 3.98 -25.83 -14.46
N GLY A 459 3.49 -26.38 -13.36
CA GLY A 459 4.15 -26.60 -12.05
C GLY A 459 5.02 -25.46 -11.54
N ASP A 460 6.33 -25.69 -11.49
CA ASP A 460 7.32 -24.79 -10.91
C ASP A 460 7.78 -23.67 -11.87
N THR A 461 6.98 -23.35 -12.89
CA THR A 461 7.29 -22.28 -13.85
C THR A 461 6.46 -21.03 -13.60
N ASP A 462 6.87 -19.91 -14.15
CA ASP A 462 6.11 -18.63 -14.10
C ASP A 462 4.85 -18.64 -14.98
N PHE A 463 4.45 -19.80 -15.56
CA PHE A 463 3.40 -19.91 -16.55
C PHE A 463 2.17 -20.67 -16.07
N ILE A 464 1.01 -20.36 -16.68
CA ILE A 464 -0.24 -21.09 -16.55
C ILE A 464 -0.84 -21.35 -17.94
N ALA A 465 -1.31 -22.58 -18.18
CA ALA A 465 -2.00 -22.90 -19.43
C ALA A 465 -3.38 -22.20 -19.46
N LYS A 466 -3.59 -21.29 -20.43
CA LYS A 466 -4.86 -20.60 -20.63
C LYS A 466 -5.76 -21.33 -21.61
N ASP A 467 -5.17 -21.86 -22.68
CA ASP A 467 -5.87 -22.56 -23.75
C ASP A 467 -4.98 -23.72 -24.22
N ILE A 468 -5.55 -24.91 -24.33
CA ILE A 468 -4.84 -26.11 -24.83
C ILE A 468 -5.62 -26.64 -26.00
N GLN A 469 -5.04 -26.52 -27.19
CA GLN A 469 -5.62 -27.02 -28.43
C GLN A 469 -4.85 -28.23 -28.93
N VAL A 470 -5.56 -29.30 -29.28
CA VAL A 470 -5.00 -30.55 -29.80
C VAL A 470 -5.46 -30.75 -31.23
N PHE A 471 -4.55 -31.13 -32.12
CA PHE A 471 -4.81 -31.33 -33.53
C PHE A 471 -4.27 -32.67 -34.02
N ASP A 472 -4.99 -33.26 -34.95
CA ASP A 472 -4.55 -34.37 -35.77
C ASP A 472 -4.42 -33.89 -37.24
N HIS A 473 -3.18 -33.74 -37.72
CA HIS A 473 -2.91 -33.26 -39.10
C HIS A 473 -3.74 -32.01 -39.47
N GLU A 474 -3.64 -30.94 -38.65
CA GLU A 474 -4.39 -29.67 -38.80
C GLU A 474 -5.88 -29.73 -38.47
N VAL A 475 -6.46 -30.91 -38.19
CA VAL A 475 -7.85 -31.06 -37.75
C VAL A 475 -7.95 -30.92 -36.23
N SER A 476 -8.77 -30.00 -35.74
CA SER A 476 -8.96 -29.79 -34.29
C SER A 476 -9.69 -30.97 -33.66
N CYS A 477 -9.13 -31.47 -32.56
CA CYS A 477 -9.64 -32.60 -31.76
C CYS A 477 -10.41 -32.06 -30.54
N SER A 478 -11.72 -31.96 -30.61
CA SER A 478 -12.59 -31.51 -29.51
C SER A 478 -12.93 -32.62 -28.51
N ASP A 479 -13.13 -33.84 -29.00
CA ASP A 479 -13.67 -34.96 -28.20
C ASP A 479 -12.73 -36.16 -28.10
N THR A 480 -11.93 -36.42 -29.13
CA THR A 480 -11.05 -37.59 -29.21
C THR A 480 -9.72 -37.26 -29.87
N PHE A 481 -8.68 -38.03 -29.52
CA PHE A 481 -7.38 -37.98 -30.18
C PHE A 481 -6.97 -39.44 -30.54
N PRO A 482 -6.59 -39.70 -31.79
CA PRO A 482 -6.48 -41.10 -32.28
C PRO A 482 -5.24 -41.83 -31.74
N TYR A 483 -4.23 -41.16 -31.20
CA TYR A 483 -2.96 -41.76 -30.84
C TYR A 483 -2.71 -41.80 -29.32
N PHE A 484 -2.09 -42.85 -28.87
CA PHE A 484 -1.61 -43.03 -27.50
C PHE A 484 -0.20 -42.43 -27.38
N ILE A 485 0.01 -41.61 -26.34
CA ILE A 485 1.34 -41.09 -25.99
C ILE A 485 1.59 -41.36 -24.51
N PRO A 486 2.74 -41.98 -24.15
CA PRO A 486 3.10 -42.16 -22.77
C PRO A 486 3.18 -40.84 -22.00
N THR A 487 2.65 -40.81 -20.78
CA THR A 487 2.66 -39.60 -19.94
C THR A 487 4.09 -39.11 -19.64
N SER A 488 5.06 -39.99 -19.58
CA SER A 488 6.48 -39.66 -19.42
C SER A 488 7.02 -38.80 -20.59
N GLN A 489 6.64 -39.17 -21.83
CA GLN A 489 7.04 -38.43 -23.04
C GLN A 489 6.36 -37.07 -23.10
N LEU A 490 5.03 -36.97 -22.85
CA LEU A 490 4.35 -35.66 -22.78
C LEU A 490 4.99 -34.73 -21.75
N ASN A 491 5.34 -35.27 -20.59
CA ASN A 491 5.98 -34.49 -19.53
C ASN A 491 7.40 -34.05 -19.91
N GLN A 492 8.16 -34.91 -20.60
CA GLN A 492 9.48 -34.57 -21.11
C GLN A 492 9.42 -33.46 -22.14
N TRP A 493 8.58 -33.61 -23.17
CA TRP A 493 8.40 -32.64 -24.24
C TRP A 493 7.95 -31.27 -23.73
N ARG A 494 6.97 -31.28 -22.81
CA ARG A 494 6.51 -30.05 -22.14
C ARG A 494 7.64 -29.33 -21.44
N ARG A 495 8.47 -30.04 -20.64
CA ARG A 495 9.61 -29.44 -19.92
C ARG A 495 10.64 -28.87 -20.87
N GLU A 496 10.90 -29.54 -21.97
CA GLU A 496 11.87 -29.13 -22.96
C GLU A 496 11.43 -27.83 -23.66
N VAL A 497 10.18 -27.77 -24.12
CA VAL A 497 9.64 -26.57 -24.79
C VAL A 497 9.52 -25.41 -23.83
N ILE A 498 9.01 -25.62 -22.61
CA ILE A 498 8.83 -24.54 -21.64
C ILE A 498 10.17 -23.97 -21.15
N ALA A 499 11.21 -24.80 -21.04
CA ALA A 499 12.55 -24.36 -20.64
C ALA A 499 13.20 -23.41 -21.67
N SER A 500 12.84 -23.57 -22.94
CA SER A 500 13.32 -22.71 -24.04
C SER A 500 12.43 -21.49 -24.28
N TYR A 501 11.26 -21.43 -23.66
CA TYR A 501 10.33 -20.32 -23.81
C TYR A 501 10.74 -19.17 -22.88
N SER A 502 11.16 -18.07 -23.48
CA SER A 502 11.36 -16.79 -22.80
C SER A 502 10.26 -15.84 -23.29
N PRO A 503 9.31 -15.44 -22.44
CA PRO A 503 8.35 -14.43 -22.85
C PRO A 503 9.15 -13.18 -23.23
N GLN A 504 8.95 -12.68 -24.43
CA GLN A 504 9.43 -11.34 -24.75
C GLN A 504 8.74 -10.42 -23.75
N GLY A 505 9.54 -9.80 -22.88
CA GLY A 505 9.02 -8.87 -21.88
C GLY A 505 8.08 -7.91 -22.58
N VAL A 506 6.90 -7.67 -22.01
CA VAL A 506 6.00 -6.65 -22.54
C VAL A 506 6.84 -5.39 -22.61
N GLN A 507 7.34 -5.07 -23.79
CA GLN A 507 7.89 -3.76 -24.05
C GLN A 507 6.71 -2.83 -23.89
N TYR A 508 6.52 -2.32 -22.66
CA TYR A 508 5.80 -1.07 -22.54
C TYR A 508 6.56 -0.15 -23.50
N PRO A 509 5.88 0.42 -24.52
CA PRO A 509 6.55 1.43 -25.28
C PRO A 509 7.07 2.38 -24.22
N ILE A 510 8.38 2.37 -24.01
CA ILE A 510 9.07 3.50 -23.44
C ILE A 510 8.64 4.55 -24.45
N ALA A 511 7.53 5.24 -24.14
CA ALA A 511 7.18 6.41 -24.89
C ALA A 511 8.43 7.25 -24.73
N ALA A 512 9.29 7.14 -25.72
CA ALA A 512 10.49 7.93 -25.90
C ALA A 512 10.03 9.35 -26.24
N HIS A 513 9.17 9.88 -25.40
CA HIS A 513 9.05 11.30 -25.19
C HIS A 513 10.16 11.62 -24.19
N ALA A 514 11.39 11.56 -24.71
CA ALA A 514 12.43 12.41 -24.20
C ALA A 514 11.72 13.69 -23.77
N VAL A 515 11.78 14.02 -22.47
CA VAL A 515 11.72 15.41 -22.07
C VAL A 515 12.80 16.03 -22.96
N SER A 516 12.42 16.61 -24.11
CA SER A 516 13.35 17.42 -24.84
C SER A 516 13.77 18.45 -23.81
N ASN A 517 15.01 18.40 -23.39
CA ASN A 517 15.70 19.50 -22.74
C ASN A 517 15.69 20.68 -23.76
N SER A 518 14.47 21.12 -24.15
CA SER A 518 14.32 22.47 -24.62
C SER A 518 14.62 23.28 -23.37
N THR A 519 15.79 23.85 -23.35
CA THR A 519 16.24 24.96 -22.52
C THR A 519 15.27 26.14 -22.62
N ALA A 520 14.02 25.94 -22.28
CA ALA A 520 13.24 26.96 -21.67
C ALA A 520 13.82 27.04 -20.26
N SER A 521 14.80 27.93 -20.08
CA SER A 521 15.29 28.34 -18.79
C SER A 521 14.11 28.94 -18.00
N TYR A 522 13.29 28.05 -17.42
CA TYR A 522 12.36 28.43 -16.37
C TYR A 522 13.25 28.73 -15.16
N HIS A 523 13.68 29.99 -15.06
CA HIS A 523 14.14 30.52 -13.78
C HIS A 523 12.94 30.50 -12.83
N LEU A 524 12.65 29.32 -12.27
CA LEU A 524 11.78 29.17 -11.11
C LEU A 524 12.41 30.04 -10.03
N GLN A 525 11.76 31.16 -9.68
CA GLN A 525 12.23 31.95 -8.56
C GLN A 525 12.22 31.04 -7.32
N ARG A 526 13.33 30.94 -6.60
CA ARG A 526 13.47 30.13 -5.37
C ARG A 526 12.34 30.35 -4.36
N SER A 527 11.67 31.50 -4.39
CA SER A 527 10.50 31.85 -3.58
C SER A 527 9.25 31.03 -3.88
N ASP A 528 9.12 30.45 -5.09
CA ASP A 528 7.93 29.73 -5.53
C ASP A 528 8.00 28.22 -5.28
N LEU A 529 9.21 27.70 -5.08
CA LEU A 529 9.50 26.31 -4.79
C LEU A 529 9.77 26.19 -3.29
N GLN A 530 8.82 25.64 -2.55
CA GLN A 530 8.90 25.33 -1.12
C GLN A 530 10.06 26.03 -0.39
N ALA A 531 9.85 27.29 0.01
CA ALA A 531 10.82 28.00 0.84
C ALA A 531 11.21 27.07 1.99
N LYS A 532 12.51 26.76 2.13
CA LYS A 532 13.01 26.03 3.30
C LYS A 532 12.51 26.81 4.51
N PRO A 533 11.70 26.24 5.40
CA PRO A 533 11.26 26.97 6.57
C PRO A 533 12.50 27.35 7.36
N ILE A 534 12.70 28.66 7.55
CA ILE A 534 13.70 29.17 8.48
C ILE A 534 13.11 28.94 9.86
N TYR A 535 13.51 27.84 10.52
CA TYR A 535 13.02 27.39 11.84
C TYR A 535 13.28 28.39 12.98
N SER A 536 13.91 29.50 12.71
CA SER A 536 14.27 30.52 13.71
C SER A 536 13.13 31.47 14.11
N GLU A 537 12.01 31.47 13.36
CA GLU A 537 10.87 32.31 13.71
C GLU A 537 9.90 31.57 14.64
N ALA A 538 9.63 32.15 15.80
CA ALA A 538 8.73 31.61 16.83
C ALA A 538 7.28 31.38 16.38
N SER A 539 6.89 31.84 15.17
CA SER A 539 5.54 31.83 14.64
C SER A 539 5.26 30.75 13.58
N TYR A 540 6.27 29.93 13.19
CA TYR A 540 6.04 28.92 12.14
C TYR A 540 5.41 27.63 12.72
N PRO A 541 4.30 27.12 12.14
CA PRO A 541 3.69 25.89 12.64
C PRO A 541 4.61 24.68 12.44
N LEU A 542 4.83 23.92 13.52
CA LEU A 542 5.58 22.67 13.50
C LEU A 542 4.83 21.58 12.71
N MET A 543 3.50 21.68 12.71
CA MET A 543 2.63 20.78 11.97
C MET A 543 1.33 21.51 11.60
N THR A 544 0.86 21.30 10.38
CA THR A 544 -0.48 21.74 9.94
C THR A 544 -1.26 20.52 9.42
N CYS A 545 -2.51 20.37 9.84
CA CYS A 545 -3.33 19.24 9.46
C CYS A 545 -4.81 19.62 9.28
N LYS A 546 -5.53 18.83 8.46
CA LYS A 546 -6.98 18.90 8.31
C LYS A 546 -7.71 18.20 9.47
N TYR A 547 -7.07 17.22 10.12
CA TYR A 547 -7.56 16.62 11.36
C TYR A 547 -7.71 17.69 12.45
N CYS A 548 -8.77 17.60 13.25
CA CYS A 548 -9.07 18.59 14.28
C CYS A 548 -9.58 17.92 15.55
N ILE A 549 -8.86 18.08 16.65
CA ILE A 549 -9.22 17.52 17.96
C ILE A 549 -10.60 18.01 18.42
N LEU A 550 -10.98 19.28 18.14
CA LEU A 550 -12.31 19.79 18.47
C LEU A 550 -13.42 18.99 17.76
N ASN A 551 -13.21 18.63 16.50
CA ASN A 551 -14.19 17.80 15.78
C ASN A 551 -14.27 16.38 16.35
N GLU A 552 -13.14 15.84 16.75
CA GLU A 552 -13.07 14.50 17.36
C GLU A 552 -13.78 14.44 18.72
N LEU A 553 -13.78 15.54 19.46
CA LEU A 553 -14.52 15.73 20.70
C LEU A 553 -16.02 16.05 20.50
N GLY A 554 -16.51 16.14 19.25
CA GLY A 554 -17.87 16.59 18.96
C GLY A 554 -18.11 18.10 19.14
N HIS A 555 -17.06 18.89 19.35
CA HIS A 555 -17.11 20.32 19.66
C HIS A 555 -16.52 21.21 18.54
N CYS A 556 -16.88 20.94 17.30
CA CYS A 556 -16.53 21.84 16.22
C CYS A 556 -17.13 23.25 16.47
N ARG A 557 -16.29 24.29 16.49
CA ARG A 557 -16.72 25.68 16.73
C ARG A 557 -17.87 26.18 15.83
N LYS A 558 -17.96 25.62 14.62
CA LYS A 558 -19.04 25.95 13.67
C LYS A 558 -20.40 25.33 14.04
N ILE A 559 -20.40 24.28 14.88
CA ILE A 559 -21.58 23.48 15.18
C ILE A 559 -21.91 23.53 16.68
N ASN A 560 -20.94 23.19 17.52
CA ASN A 560 -21.10 23.06 18.97
C ASN A 560 -19.83 23.51 19.70
N PRO A 561 -19.64 24.82 19.95
CA PRO A 561 -18.42 25.32 20.59
C PRO A 561 -18.32 24.87 22.05
N MET A 562 -17.10 24.52 22.47
CA MET A 562 -16.78 24.20 23.88
C MET A 562 -16.65 25.46 24.74
N VAL A 563 -16.98 25.33 26.03
CA VAL A 563 -16.72 26.37 27.03
C VAL A 563 -15.22 26.45 27.34
N ASN A 564 -14.58 25.28 27.58
CA ASN A 564 -13.14 25.16 27.84
C ASN A 564 -12.50 24.48 26.63
N GLU A 565 -11.98 25.28 25.70
CA GLU A 565 -11.31 24.74 24.52
C GLU A 565 -9.90 24.26 24.81
N PRO A 566 -9.45 23.13 24.19
CA PRO A 566 -8.07 22.71 24.26
C PRO A 566 -7.15 23.76 23.65
N ARG A 567 -6.03 24.00 24.33
CA ARG A 567 -5.00 24.96 23.91
C ARG A 567 -3.62 24.33 23.83
N TYR A 568 -3.39 23.27 24.61
CA TYR A 568 -2.08 22.67 24.70
C TYR A 568 -2.14 21.15 24.67
N LEU A 569 -1.08 20.57 24.10
CA LEU A 569 -0.71 19.17 24.22
C LEU A 569 0.52 19.05 25.11
N ARG A 570 0.45 18.28 26.18
CA ARG A 570 1.59 18.00 27.05
C ARG A 570 2.08 16.56 26.85
N LEU A 571 3.37 16.41 26.50
CA LEU A 571 4.02 15.10 26.38
C LEU A 571 4.38 14.55 27.78
N GLN A 572 4.68 13.25 27.85
CA GLN A 572 5.11 12.57 29.07
C GLN A 572 6.37 13.19 29.74
N ASN A 573 7.26 13.77 28.95
CA ASN A 573 8.45 14.47 29.43
C ASN A 573 8.19 15.91 29.94
N GLY A 574 6.92 16.33 30.00
CA GLY A 574 6.50 17.65 30.43
C GLY A 574 6.54 18.73 29.34
N MET A 575 7.05 18.44 28.15
CA MET A 575 7.06 19.41 27.05
C MET A 575 5.64 19.76 26.62
N ILE A 576 5.39 21.05 26.42
CA ILE A 576 4.09 21.59 26.02
C ILE A 576 4.17 22.04 24.55
N LEU A 577 3.10 21.84 23.82
CA LEU A 577 2.90 22.32 22.44
C LEU A 577 1.58 23.08 22.39
N SER A 578 1.55 24.19 21.65
CA SER A 578 0.34 25.00 21.49
C SER A 578 -0.51 24.48 20.35
N LEU A 579 -1.85 24.53 20.52
CA LEU A 579 -2.85 24.22 19.52
C LEU A 579 -3.50 25.51 19.02
N GLU A 580 -3.52 25.67 17.71
CA GLU A 580 -4.21 26.76 17.02
C GLU A 580 -5.25 26.17 16.06
N PHE A 581 -6.45 26.77 16.02
CA PHE A 581 -7.56 26.30 15.19
C PHE A 581 -7.96 27.38 14.19
N ASP A 582 -7.58 27.18 12.92
CA ASP A 582 -8.06 27.99 11.80
C ASP A 582 -9.40 27.42 11.30
N CYS A 583 -10.48 27.84 11.95
CA CYS A 583 -11.82 27.35 11.63
C CYS A 583 -12.35 27.83 10.27
N LYS A 584 -11.76 28.89 9.68
CA LYS A 584 -12.09 29.35 8.32
C LYS A 584 -11.66 28.30 7.28
N HIS A 585 -10.43 27.80 7.41
CA HIS A 585 -9.86 26.82 6.49
C HIS A 585 -10.02 25.36 6.97
N CYS A 586 -10.63 25.16 8.17
CA CYS A 586 -10.75 23.86 8.81
C CYS A 586 -9.40 23.17 9.03
N GLU A 587 -8.43 23.92 9.55
CA GLU A 587 -7.08 23.43 9.87
C GLU A 587 -6.80 23.52 11.37
N MET A 588 -6.00 22.57 11.85
CA MET A 588 -5.38 22.61 13.17
C MET A 588 -3.86 22.72 12.98
N ARG A 589 -3.25 23.64 13.74
CA ARG A 589 -1.81 23.86 13.74
C ARG A 589 -1.22 23.55 15.11
N ILE A 590 -0.06 22.95 15.11
CA ILE A 590 0.74 22.75 16.32
C ILE A 590 1.95 23.65 16.21
N THR A 591 2.17 24.47 17.25
CA THR A 591 3.25 25.45 17.34
C THR A 591 4.06 25.24 18.62
N LYS A 592 5.21 25.89 18.74
CA LYS A 592 5.88 26.07 20.04
C LYS A 592 5.01 27.00 20.90
N PRO A 593 5.02 26.84 22.25
CA PRO A 593 4.31 27.72 23.16
C PRO A 593 4.74 29.18 23.03
#